data_f42bbef8791c21464cd05519c877c9e2
#
_entry.id   f42bbef8791c21464cd05519c877c9e2
#
_cell.length_a   1.000
_cell.length_b   1.000
_cell.length_c   1.000
_cell.angle_alpha   90.00
_cell.angle_beta   90.00
_cell.angle_gamma   90.00
#
_symmetry.space_group_name_H-M   'P 1'
#
loop_
_entity.id
_entity.type
_entity.pdbx_description
1 polymer ?
#
loop_
_entity_poly.entity_id
_entity_poly.type
_entity_poly.pdbx_seq_one_letter_code
_entity_poly.pdbx_strand_id
1 'polypeptide(L)'
;YEDGIRQMEGFYKQPRGSVDVLVMGSSHAYVNIDPAVLEAEEGIYAYDLCASMQPVWNTYYTLKEALKYQHPKLIVLDIYRLVEPFDYVKESKLIKSTFGMRPSKEKMAAIRESLSAEQQKDAWLYFLEFPIYHNRYREVAFSDFLTDHSLPENYRGHVPADHVEVMERPDVSNVSEQMPMTEKTALYFRKLL
;
A
#
# COMPACT_ATOMS: atom_id res chain seq x y z
N TYR A 1 10.41 8.77 -5.01
CA TYR A 1 9.68 8.52 -3.76
C TYR A 1 8.74 7.35 -3.91
N GLU A 2 8.45 6.67 -2.80
CA GLU A 2 7.87 5.34 -2.86
C GLU A 2 6.34 5.42 -2.83
N ASP A 3 5.68 4.78 -3.80
CA ASP A 3 4.24 4.54 -3.75
C ASP A 3 3.88 3.85 -2.42
N GLY A 4 2.72 4.14 -1.87
CA GLY A 4 2.29 3.63 -0.58
C GLY A 4 2.72 4.53 0.58
N ILE A 5 3.97 5.02 0.61
CA ILE A 5 4.40 6.02 1.61
C ILE A 5 3.58 7.30 1.43
N ARG A 6 3.52 7.83 0.20
CA ARG A 6 2.76 9.03 -0.12
C ARG A 6 1.26 8.88 0.13
N GLN A 7 0.70 7.73 -0.23
CA GLN A 7 -0.70 7.41 0.04
C GLN A 7 -0.98 7.45 1.55
N MET A 8 -0.12 6.84 2.34
CA MET A 8 -0.30 6.80 3.79
C MET A 8 -0.11 8.18 4.45
N GLU A 9 0.89 8.95 4.01
CA GLU A 9 1.11 10.32 4.49
C GLU A 9 -0.06 11.24 4.11
N GLY A 10 -0.54 11.16 2.88
CA GLY A 10 -1.72 11.89 2.42
C GLY A 10 -2.98 11.50 3.16
N PHE A 11 -3.14 10.22 3.49
CA PHE A 11 -4.26 9.73 4.27
C PHE A 11 -4.32 10.37 5.67
N TYR A 12 -3.20 10.51 6.35
CA TYR A 12 -3.15 11.15 7.66
C TYR A 12 -3.49 12.66 7.64
N LYS A 13 -3.41 13.31 6.48
CA LYS A 13 -3.80 14.71 6.28
C LYS A 13 -5.32 14.86 6.11
N GLN A 14 -6.04 13.77 5.80
CA GLN A 14 -7.49 13.82 5.64
C GLN A 14 -8.18 14.19 6.96
N PRO A 15 -9.23 15.03 6.93
CA PRO A 15 -10.04 15.29 8.12
C PRO A 15 -10.57 13.98 8.71
N ARG A 16 -10.62 13.88 10.03
CA ARG A 16 -11.10 12.66 10.70
C ARG A 16 -12.55 12.38 10.33
N GLY A 17 -12.84 11.13 9.97
CA GLY A 17 -14.18 10.68 9.64
C GLY A 17 -14.73 11.23 8.32
N SER A 18 -13.88 11.82 7.44
CA SER A 18 -14.31 12.39 6.17
C SER A 18 -14.39 11.37 5.03
N VAL A 19 -13.70 10.24 5.13
CA VAL A 19 -13.62 9.24 4.06
C VAL A 19 -14.84 8.33 4.10
N ASP A 20 -15.67 8.38 3.07
CA ASP A 20 -16.84 7.52 2.90
C ASP A 20 -16.48 6.14 2.36
N VAL A 21 -15.55 6.09 1.40
CA VAL A 21 -15.09 4.87 0.75
C VAL A 21 -13.58 4.77 0.84
N LEU A 22 -13.10 3.68 1.41
CA LEU A 22 -11.66 3.38 1.48
C LEU A 22 -11.32 2.27 0.49
N VAL A 23 -10.49 2.60 -0.49
CA VAL A 23 -9.96 1.64 -1.45
C VAL A 23 -8.63 1.10 -0.93
N MET A 24 -8.48 -0.22 -0.91
CA MET A 24 -7.31 -0.88 -0.33
C MET A 24 -6.80 -1.99 -1.24
N GLY A 25 -5.50 -2.19 -1.22
CA GLY A 25 -4.87 -3.25 -2.00
C GLY A 25 -3.55 -2.83 -2.63
N SER A 26 -3.36 -3.19 -3.89
CA SER A 26 -2.11 -2.99 -4.63
C SER A 26 -2.19 -1.84 -5.64
N SER A 27 -1.17 -1.75 -6.51
CA SER A 27 -1.14 -0.77 -7.60
C SER A 27 -2.32 -0.91 -8.57
N HIS A 28 -2.92 -2.07 -8.68
CA HIS A 28 -4.10 -2.28 -9.51
C HIS A 28 -5.28 -1.41 -9.05
N ALA A 29 -5.41 -1.17 -7.75
CA ALA A 29 -6.46 -0.31 -7.23
C ALA A 29 -6.14 1.17 -7.49
N TYR A 30 -5.01 1.68 -7.00
CA TYR A 30 -4.72 3.11 -7.03
C TYR A 30 -4.43 3.70 -8.43
N VAL A 31 -4.21 2.85 -9.45
CA VAL A 31 -4.08 3.30 -10.84
C VAL A 31 -5.43 3.30 -11.56
N ASN A 32 -6.36 2.42 -11.19
CA ASN A 32 -7.60 2.21 -11.91
C ASN A 32 -8.83 2.85 -11.26
N ILE A 33 -8.76 3.21 -9.97
CA ILE A 33 -9.85 3.88 -9.28
C ILE A 33 -9.42 5.32 -9.01
N ASP A 34 -10.18 6.28 -9.54
CA ASP A 34 -9.93 7.69 -9.33
C ASP A 34 -10.94 8.26 -8.31
N PRO A 35 -10.52 8.56 -7.08
CA PRO A 35 -11.38 9.14 -6.06
C PRO A 35 -11.97 10.51 -6.44
N ALA A 36 -11.27 11.29 -7.28
CA ALA A 36 -11.78 12.60 -7.72
C ALA A 36 -12.97 12.45 -8.65
N VAL A 37 -13.00 11.42 -9.50
CA VAL A 37 -14.15 11.11 -10.35
C VAL A 37 -15.34 10.68 -9.50
N LEU A 38 -15.14 9.83 -8.50
CA LEU A 38 -16.21 9.39 -7.58
C LEU A 38 -16.85 10.58 -6.85
N GLU A 39 -16.05 11.55 -6.43
CA GLU A 39 -16.58 12.74 -5.80
C GLU A 39 -17.34 13.65 -6.78
N ALA A 40 -16.76 13.87 -7.98
CA ALA A 40 -17.37 14.77 -8.97
C ALA A 40 -18.70 14.23 -9.52
N GLU A 41 -18.81 12.92 -9.72
CA GLU A 41 -19.99 12.33 -10.33
C GLU A 41 -21.05 11.88 -9.31
N GLU A 42 -20.61 11.38 -8.15
CA GLU A 42 -21.48 10.74 -7.16
C GLU A 42 -21.49 11.43 -5.79
N GLY A 43 -20.64 12.43 -5.58
CA GLY A 43 -20.50 13.08 -4.28
C GLY A 43 -19.89 12.19 -3.20
N ILE A 44 -19.18 11.12 -3.59
CA ILE A 44 -18.59 10.13 -2.68
C ILE A 44 -17.15 10.53 -2.37
N TYR A 45 -16.83 10.77 -1.10
CA TYR A 45 -15.47 11.06 -0.68
C TYR A 45 -14.67 9.76 -0.48
N ALA A 46 -13.94 9.36 -1.52
CA ALA A 46 -13.11 8.16 -1.50
C ALA A 46 -11.63 8.48 -1.28
N TYR A 47 -10.86 7.46 -0.82
CA TYR A 47 -9.41 7.53 -0.68
C TYR A 47 -8.76 6.20 -1.05
N ASP A 48 -7.68 6.23 -1.85
CA ASP A 48 -6.88 5.06 -2.24
C ASP A 48 -5.73 4.87 -1.26
N LEU A 49 -5.91 3.97 -0.30
CA LEU A 49 -4.90 3.61 0.68
C LEU A 49 -4.25 2.28 0.30
N CYS A 50 -3.47 2.34 -0.76
CA CYS A 50 -2.84 1.20 -1.41
C CYS A 50 -1.32 1.38 -1.49
N ALA A 51 -0.59 0.28 -1.70
CA ALA A 51 0.84 0.32 -2.00
C ALA A 51 1.21 -0.69 -3.09
N SER A 52 2.24 -0.36 -3.88
CA SER A 52 2.70 -1.25 -4.94
C SER A 52 3.07 -2.63 -4.40
N MET A 53 2.46 -3.68 -4.98
CA MET A 53 2.69 -5.07 -4.58
C MET A 53 2.38 -5.34 -3.09
N GLN A 54 1.45 -4.62 -2.49
CA GLN A 54 1.08 -4.77 -1.09
C GLN A 54 0.47 -6.15 -0.83
N PRO A 55 1.04 -6.95 0.07
CA PRO A 55 0.47 -8.25 0.42
C PRO A 55 -0.77 -8.08 1.32
N VAL A 56 -1.61 -9.10 1.33
CA VAL A 56 -2.91 -9.08 2.04
C VAL A 56 -2.74 -8.85 3.55
N TRP A 57 -1.70 -9.37 4.18
CA TRP A 57 -1.43 -9.12 5.61
C TRP A 57 -1.09 -7.65 5.90
N ASN A 58 -0.37 -6.97 4.98
CA ASN A 58 -0.13 -5.54 5.14
C ASN A 58 -1.41 -4.73 4.90
N THR A 59 -2.24 -5.11 3.93
CA THR A 59 -3.57 -4.52 3.76
C THR A 59 -4.40 -4.61 5.05
N TYR A 60 -4.39 -5.76 5.74
CA TYR A 60 -5.07 -5.92 7.01
C TYR A 60 -4.56 -4.95 8.10
N TYR A 61 -3.24 -4.83 8.26
CA TYR A 61 -2.68 -3.93 9.28
C TYR A 61 -2.84 -2.46 8.91
N THR A 62 -2.76 -2.13 7.62
CA THR A 62 -3.05 -0.79 7.11
C THR A 62 -4.51 -0.42 7.37
N LEU A 63 -5.46 -1.33 7.17
CA LEU A 63 -6.86 -1.12 7.51
C LEU A 63 -7.04 -0.86 9.01
N LYS A 64 -6.42 -1.67 9.86
CA LYS A 64 -6.47 -1.46 11.33
C LYS A 64 -5.91 -0.11 11.75
N GLU A 65 -4.86 0.35 11.10
CA GLU A 65 -4.32 1.69 11.32
C GLU A 65 -5.31 2.76 10.85
N ALA A 66 -5.85 2.59 9.64
CA ALA A 66 -6.78 3.56 9.04
C ALA A 66 -8.05 3.75 9.86
N LEU A 67 -8.61 2.69 10.41
CA LEU A 67 -9.82 2.73 11.24
C LEU A 67 -9.68 3.51 12.55
N LYS A 68 -8.45 3.88 12.94
CA LYS A 68 -8.22 4.82 14.06
C LYS A 68 -8.55 6.28 13.72
N TYR A 69 -8.60 6.59 12.43
CA TYR A 69 -8.74 7.97 11.91
C TYR A 69 -10.02 8.15 11.11
N GLN A 70 -10.44 7.11 10.39
CA GLN A 70 -11.57 7.13 9.48
C GLN A 70 -12.58 6.04 9.83
N HIS A 71 -13.84 6.26 9.48
CA HIS A 71 -14.94 5.30 9.65
C HIS A 71 -15.68 5.12 8.33
N PRO A 72 -15.04 4.53 7.30
CA PRO A 72 -15.63 4.40 5.98
C PRO A 72 -16.93 3.57 6.03
N LYS A 73 -17.89 3.94 5.20
CA LYS A 73 -19.14 3.20 5.01
C LYS A 73 -18.92 1.97 4.14
N LEU A 74 -17.91 2.02 3.27
CA LEU A 74 -17.55 0.96 2.35
C LEU A 74 -16.04 0.81 2.26
N ILE A 75 -15.56 -0.43 2.20
CA ILE A 75 -14.19 -0.77 1.86
C ILE A 75 -14.20 -1.52 0.53
N VAL A 76 -13.48 -1.00 -0.45
CA VAL A 76 -13.23 -1.68 -1.72
C VAL A 76 -11.87 -2.36 -1.63
N LEU A 77 -11.84 -3.68 -1.76
CA LEU A 77 -10.63 -4.48 -1.63
C LEU A 77 -10.18 -5.01 -2.99
N ASP A 78 -8.99 -4.60 -3.44
CA ASP A 78 -8.30 -5.24 -4.55
C ASP A 78 -7.76 -6.60 -4.11
N ILE A 79 -8.21 -7.64 -4.78
CA ILE A 79 -7.89 -9.03 -4.48
C ILE A 79 -6.78 -9.62 -5.38
N TYR A 80 -6.14 -8.81 -6.20
CA TYR A 80 -5.08 -9.27 -7.11
C TYR A 80 -3.94 -9.99 -6.38
N ARG A 81 -3.61 -9.54 -5.17
CA ARG A 81 -2.53 -10.10 -4.35
C ARG A 81 -2.96 -11.27 -3.44
N LEU A 82 -4.10 -11.91 -3.69
CA LEU A 82 -4.46 -13.15 -3.02
C LEU A 82 -3.60 -14.35 -3.44
N VAL A 83 -3.02 -14.30 -4.63
CA VAL A 83 -2.12 -15.33 -5.14
C VAL A 83 -0.66 -14.90 -4.93
N GLU A 84 -0.13 -15.16 -3.76
CA GLU A 84 1.27 -14.91 -3.40
C GLU A 84 2.01 -16.23 -3.22
N PRO A 85 3.17 -16.41 -3.88
CA PRO A 85 3.93 -17.65 -3.75
C PRO A 85 4.73 -17.73 -2.44
N PHE A 86 4.86 -16.63 -1.70
CA PHE A 86 5.67 -16.53 -0.49
C PHE A 86 4.93 -15.87 0.65
N ASP A 87 5.26 -16.27 1.88
CA ASP A 87 4.72 -15.69 3.12
C ASP A 87 5.56 -14.51 3.66
N TYR A 88 6.45 -13.98 2.83
CA TYR A 88 7.28 -12.81 3.13
C TYR A 88 7.44 -11.96 1.86
N VAL A 89 7.92 -10.73 2.01
CA VAL A 89 8.14 -9.82 0.88
C VAL A 89 9.58 -9.33 0.81
N LYS A 90 9.98 -8.91 -0.38
CA LYS A 90 11.27 -8.23 -0.57
C LYS A 90 11.28 -6.89 0.17
N GLU A 91 12.45 -6.46 0.63
CA GLU A 91 12.66 -5.22 1.38
C GLU A 91 11.98 -4.00 0.73
N SER A 92 12.14 -3.80 -0.57
CA SER A 92 11.51 -2.67 -1.27
C SER A 92 9.99 -2.64 -1.15
N LYS A 93 9.33 -3.80 -1.06
CA LYS A 93 7.87 -3.91 -0.90
C LYS A 93 7.44 -3.69 0.55
N LEU A 94 8.26 -4.15 1.49
CA LEU A 94 8.09 -3.86 2.90
C LEU A 94 8.12 -2.34 3.15
N ILE A 95 9.14 -1.66 2.61
CA ILE A 95 9.30 -0.20 2.72
C ILE A 95 8.06 0.51 2.16
N LYS A 96 7.65 0.20 0.94
CA LYS A 96 6.45 0.78 0.30
C LYS A 96 5.18 0.61 1.14
N SER A 97 5.01 -0.55 1.77
CA SER A 97 3.79 -0.86 2.52
C SER A 97 3.76 -0.31 3.94
N THR A 98 4.92 0.01 4.54
CA THR A 98 4.97 0.28 5.99
C THR A 98 5.61 1.60 6.40
N PHE A 99 6.51 2.19 5.60
CA PHE A 99 7.27 3.37 6.05
C PHE A 99 6.41 4.64 6.17
N GLY A 100 5.35 4.78 5.39
CA GLY A 100 4.39 5.88 5.60
C GLY A 100 3.55 5.74 6.88
N MET A 101 3.51 4.56 7.52
CA MET A 101 2.73 4.35 8.74
C MET A 101 3.39 5.05 9.94
N ARG A 102 2.59 5.72 10.77
CA ARG A 102 3.06 6.23 12.06
C ARG A 102 3.50 5.09 12.97
N PRO A 103 4.50 5.32 13.88
CA PRO A 103 4.90 4.31 14.83
C PRO A 103 3.70 3.77 15.63
N SER A 104 3.41 2.49 15.46
CA SER A 104 2.24 1.82 16.07
C SER A 104 2.47 0.32 16.18
N LYS A 105 1.60 -0.35 16.95
CA LYS A 105 1.62 -1.82 17.03
C LYS A 105 1.25 -2.46 15.69
N GLU A 106 0.40 -1.81 14.90
CA GLU A 106 0.01 -2.25 13.57
C GLU A 106 1.20 -2.20 12.61
N LYS A 107 1.97 -1.11 12.63
CA LYS A 107 3.21 -0.99 11.84
C LYS A 107 4.21 -2.09 12.20
N MET A 108 4.48 -2.29 13.49
CA MET A 108 5.41 -3.36 13.92
C MET A 108 4.91 -4.74 13.51
N ALA A 109 3.61 -5.01 13.61
CA ALA A 109 3.02 -6.27 13.20
C ALA A 109 3.12 -6.48 11.67
N ALA A 110 2.80 -5.46 10.87
CA ALA A 110 2.96 -5.49 9.42
C ALA A 110 4.41 -5.81 9.00
N ILE A 111 5.38 -5.17 9.66
CA ILE A 111 6.81 -5.42 9.43
C ILE A 111 7.15 -6.87 9.74
N ARG A 112 6.81 -7.36 10.94
CA ARG A 112 7.12 -8.74 11.35
C ARG A 112 6.51 -9.78 10.43
N GLU A 113 5.26 -9.59 10.05
CA GLU A 113 4.58 -10.50 9.12
C GLU A 113 5.19 -10.48 7.71
N SER A 114 5.87 -9.43 7.34
CA SER A 114 6.49 -9.30 6.03
C SER A 114 7.91 -9.84 5.94
N LEU A 115 8.57 -10.05 7.06
CA LEU A 115 9.95 -10.54 7.13
C LEU A 115 10.02 -12.06 7.13
N SER A 116 11.06 -12.61 6.50
CA SER A 116 11.40 -14.03 6.64
C SER A 116 11.87 -14.36 8.07
N ALA A 117 11.89 -15.63 8.42
CA ALA A 117 12.34 -16.07 9.74
C ALA A 117 13.75 -15.56 10.11
N GLU A 118 14.65 -15.51 9.12
CA GLU A 118 16.02 -15.02 9.30
C GLU A 118 16.10 -13.51 9.57
N GLN A 119 15.17 -12.75 8.99
CA GLN A 119 15.12 -11.28 9.09
C GLN A 119 14.38 -10.79 10.34
N GLN A 120 13.67 -11.65 11.08
CA GLN A 120 12.87 -11.25 12.24
C GLN A 120 13.65 -10.46 13.30
N LYS A 121 14.93 -10.77 13.49
CA LYS A 121 15.82 -10.05 14.42
C LYS A 121 16.02 -8.59 14.04
N ASP A 122 15.87 -8.27 12.76
CA ASP A 122 16.12 -6.94 12.20
C ASP A 122 14.83 -6.10 12.08
N ALA A 123 13.69 -6.61 12.54
CA ALA A 123 12.39 -5.93 12.45
C ALA A 123 12.40 -4.50 13.02
N TRP A 124 13.18 -4.26 14.06
CA TRP A 124 13.32 -2.95 14.69
C TRP A 124 14.00 -1.91 13.79
N LEU A 125 14.91 -2.34 12.88
CA LEU A 125 15.55 -1.46 11.90
C LEU A 125 14.51 -0.85 10.95
N TYR A 126 13.59 -1.68 10.45
CA TYR A 126 12.49 -1.24 9.59
C TYR A 126 11.46 -0.39 10.35
N PHE A 127 11.27 -0.66 11.63
CA PHE A 127 10.34 0.13 12.45
C PHE A 127 10.86 1.55 12.70
N LEU A 128 12.15 1.71 12.94
CA LEU A 128 12.81 3.01 13.17
C LEU A 128 13.11 3.76 11.87
N GLU A 129 13.13 3.07 10.71
CA GLU A 129 13.40 3.58 9.36
C GLU A 129 14.80 4.21 9.20
N PHE A 130 15.21 5.07 10.13
CA PHE A 130 16.48 5.79 10.08
C PHE A 130 17.71 4.88 9.80
N PRO A 131 17.86 3.69 10.41
CA PRO A 131 19.01 2.83 10.13
C PRO A 131 19.05 2.33 8.68
N ILE A 132 17.90 2.16 8.04
CA ILE A 132 17.81 1.71 6.64
C ILE A 132 18.35 2.79 5.69
N TYR A 133 18.10 4.07 6.01
CA TYR A 133 18.57 5.20 5.20
C TYR A 133 19.97 5.68 5.57
N HIS A 134 20.54 5.22 6.68
CA HIS A 134 21.81 5.72 7.19
C HIS A 134 22.98 5.61 6.19
N ASN A 135 22.98 4.59 5.34
CA ASN A 135 24.03 4.39 4.34
C ASN A 135 23.90 5.34 3.12
N ARG A 136 22.76 6.02 2.97
CA ARG A 136 22.47 6.90 1.82
C ARG A 136 22.85 8.36 2.06
N TYR A 137 23.37 8.72 3.22
CA TYR A 137 23.74 10.11 3.55
C TYR A 137 24.73 10.73 2.55
N ARG A 138 25.50 9.90 1.83
CA ARG A 138 26.45 10.36 0.79
C ARG A 138 25.78 10.63 -0.56
N GLU A 139 24.57 10.16 -0.75
CA GLU A 139 23.79 10.29 -1.98
C GLU A 139 22.78 11.44 -1.91
N VAL A 140 22.60 12.02 -0.72
CA VAL A 140 21.62 13.10 -0.50
C VAL A 140 22.14 14.38 -1.13
N ALA A 141 21.40 14.94 -2.07
CA ALA A 141 21.67 16.24 -2.67
C ALA A 141 20.82 17.34 -2.02
N PHE A 142 21.26 18.59 -2.09
CA PHE A 142 20.50 19.71 -1.56
C PHE A 142 19.11 19.85 -2.22
N SER A 143 18.98 19.46 -3.49
CA SER A 143 17.74 19.38 -4.21
C SER A 143 16.69 18.48 -3.54
N ASP A 144 17.13 17.41 -2.85
CA ASP A 144 16.21 16.45 -2.21
C ASP A 144 15.41 17.08 -1.06
N PHE A 145 15.97 18.16 -0.47
CA PHE A 145 15.27 18.92 0.57
C PHE A 145 14.32 19.98 0.02
N LEU A 146 14.44 20.32 -1.26
CA LEU A 146 13.65 21.37 -1.90
C LEU A 146 12.50 20.81 -2.74
N THR A 147 12.53 19.51 -3.05
CA THR A 147 11.52 18.86 -3.88
C THR A 147 10.34 18.42 -3.02
N ASP A 148 9.18 18.97 -3.30
CA ASP A 148 7.94 18.44 -2.72
C ASP A 148 7.59 17.14 -3.44
N HIS A 149 7.64 16.06 -2.70
CA HIS A 149 7.33 14.71 -3.19
C HIS A 149 5.90 14.27 -2.82
N SER A 150 5.10 15.14 -2.21
CA SER A 150 3.73 14.80 -1.87
C SER A 150 2.88 14.62 -3.13
N LEU A 151 1.91 13.71 -3.07
CA LEU A 151 0.87 13.66 -4.08
C LEU A 151 -0.02 14.89 -3.93
N PRO A 152 -0.51 15.49 -5.04
CA PRO A 152 -1.53 16.52 -4.96
C PRO A 152 -2.72 16.06 -4.11
N GLU A 153 -3.24 16.94 -3.26
CA GLU A 153 -4.32 16.58 -2.31
C GLU A 153 -5.57 16.05 -3.01
N ASN A 154 -5.88 16.56 -4.20
CA ASN A 154 -7.01 16.12 -4.99
C ASN A 154 -6.88 14.70 -5.54
N TYR A 155 -5.68 14.14 -5.58
CA TYR A 155 -5.47 12.76 -6.04
C TYR A 155 -5.88 11.71 -5.00
N ARG A 156 -5.92 12.06 -3.73
CA ARG A 156 -6.37 11.18 -2.64
C ARG A 156 -5.84 9.75 -2.73
N GLY A 157 -4.54 9.64 -2.97
CA GLY A 157 -3.85 8.36 -3.11
C GLY A 157 -3.83 7.76 -4.51
N HIS A 158 -4.63 8.27 -5.44
CA HIS A 158 -4.58 7.87 -6.85
C HIS A 158 -3.25 8.26 -7.50
N VAL A 159 -2.74 7.39 -8.34
CA VAL A 159 -1.55 7.65 -9.16
C VAL A 159 -1.97 7.51 -10.63
N PRO A 160 -2.21 8.61 -11.33
CA PRO A 160 -2.63 8.55 -12.71
C PRO A 160 -1.55 7.92 -13.60
N ALA A 161 -1.96 7.10 -14.56
CA ALA A 161 -1.07 6.63 -15.60
C ALA A 161 -0.81 7.79 -16.57
N ASP A 162 0.44 8.14 -16.79
CA ASP A 162 0.88 9.25 -17.64
C ASP A 162 1.26 8.83 -19.07
N HIS A 163 1.19 7.54 -19.36
CA HIS A 163 1.53 6.99 -20.67
C HIS A 163 0.57 5.85 -21.05
N VAL A 164 0.42 5.68 -22.36
CA VAL A 164 -0.35 4.59 -22.95
C VAL A 164 0.62 3.66 -23.69
N GLU A 165 0.66 2.41 -23.27
CA GLU A 165 1.39 1.36 -23.99
C GLU A 165 0.42 0.44 -24.72
N VAL A 166 0.75 0.13 -25.98
CA VAL A 166 0.03 -0.90 -26.72
C VAL A 166 0.62 -2.25 -26.31
N MET A 167 -0.11 -2.98 -25.49
CA MET A 167 0.27 -4.35 -25.14
C MET A 167 -0.42 -5.33 -26.07
N GLU A 168 0.36 -6.22 -26.69
CA GLU A 168 -0.21 -7.41 -27.31
C GLU A 168 -0.84 -8.28 -26.21
N ARG A 169 -2.09 -8.70 -26.42
CA ARG A 169 -2.74 -9.61 -25.48
C ARG A 169 -1.99 -10.95 -25.50
N PRO A 170 -1.44 -11.42 -24.37
CA PRO A 170 -0.85 -12.74 -24.33
C PRO A 170 -1.93 -13.80 -24.61
N ASP A 171 -1.58 -14.81 -25.39
CA ASP A 171 -2.44 -15.98 -25.55
C ASP A 171 -2.44 -16.81 -24.27
N VAL A 172 -3.53 -16.72 -23.51
CA VAL A 172 -3.72 -17.46 -22.25
C VAL A 172 -4.56 -18.73 -22.43
N SER A 173 -4.90 -19.11 -23.66
CA SER A 173 -5.78 -20.25 -23.94
C SER A 173 -5.26 -21.59 -23.43
N ASN A 174 -3.94 -21.72 -23.28
CA ASN A 174 -3.24 -22.94 -22.84
C ASN A 174 -2.63 -22.82 -21.44
N VAL A 175 -2.94 -21.76 -20.68
CA VAL A 175 -2.41 -21.61 -19.31
C VAL A 175 -3.22 -22.49 -18.36
N SER A 176 -2.59 -23.55 -17.87
CA SER A 176 -3.16 -24.47 -16.88
C SER A 176 -2.56 -24.29 -15.47
N GLU A 177 -1.61 -23.37 -15.32
CA GLU A 177 -0.99 -23.11 -14.02
C GLU A 177 -2.00 -22.49 -13.05
N GLN A 178 -2.11 -23.13 -11.88
CA GLN A 178 -2.86 -22.59 -10.75
C GLN A 178 -1.85 -22.07 -9.74
N MET A 179 -1.94 -20.79 -9.40
CA MET A 179 -1.21 -20.23 -8.27
C MET A 179 -2.06 -20.36 -7.02
N PRO A 180 -1.75 -21.27 -6.11
CA PRO A 180 -2.54 -21.43 -4.88
C PRO A 180 -2.33 -20.23 -3.96
N MET A 181 -3.37 -19.87 -3.24
CA MET A 181 -3.28 -18.95 -2.10
C MET A 181 -2.55 -19.66 -0.97
N THR A 182 -1.55 -19.00 -0.36
CA THR A 182 -0.88 -19.57 0.82
C THR A 182 -1.83 -19.57 2.03
N GLU A 183 -1.54 -20.42 3.04
CA GLU A 183 -2.32 -20.47 4.27
C GLU A 183 -2.33 -19.11 4.99
N LYS A 184 -1.21 -18.41 4.98
CA LYS A 184 -1.08 -17.08 5.55
C LYS A 184 -1.97 -16.07 4.81
N THR A 185 -1.92 -16.04 3.49
CA THR A 185 -2.77 -15.16 2.69
C THR A 185 -4.25 -15.46 2.95
N ALA A 186 -4.65 -16.73 2.98
CA ALA A 186 -6.01 -17.15 3.29
C ALA A 186 -6.45 -16.73 4.70
N LEU A 187 -5.54 -16.82 5.70
CA LEU A 187 -5.79 -16.36 7.06
C LEU A 187 -6.07 -14.85 7.11
N TYR A 188 -5.20 -14.05 6.48
CA TYR A 188 -5.35 -12.59 6.51
C TYR A 188 -6.51 -12.10 5.65
N PHE A 189 -6.81 -12.77 4.56
CA PHE A 189 -8.02 -12.48 3.78
C PHE A 189 -9.29 -12.71 4.62
N ARG A 190 -9.39 -13.83 5.34
CA ARG A 190 -10.52 -14.06 6.28
C ARG A 190 -10.61 -13.03 7.42
N LYS A 191 -9.51 -12.41 7.81
CA LYS A 191 -9.51 -11.34 8.82
C LYS A 191 -9.97 -9.99 8.25
N LEU A 192 -9.91 -9.81 6.93
CA LEU A 192 -10.39 -8.60 6.25
C LEU A 192 -11.90 -8.63 6.02
N LEU A 193 -12.48 -9.84 5.89
CA LEU A 193 -13.93 -10.06 5.77
C LEU A 193 -14.63 -10.01 7.13
#